data_ac6967a26b9b635d74e435e7be072845
#
_entry.id   ac6967a26b9b635d74e435e7be072845
#
_cell.length_a   1.000
_cell.length_b   1.000
_cell.length_c   1.000
_cell.angle_alpha   90.00
_cell.angle_beta   90.00
_cell.angle_gamma   90.00
#
_symmetry.space_group_name_H-M   'P 1'
#
loop_
_entity.id
_entity.type
_entity.pdbx_description
1 polymer ?
#
loop_
_entity_poly.entity_id
_entity_poly.type
_entity_poly.pdbx_seq_one_letter_code
_entity_poly.pdbx_strand_id
1 'polypeptide(L)'
;MRNMNRKKFILLGITAGLILTGCSSFGSKLLGYKPDYKLGKIKKVIYFQPAVFPEIEEIKPPTNQAFFSAVTDQMSLYSGNIKTVQMDSSMDYDNVDIEYIKEVGKNNNAEAIIVPKVKYFKVGIGKYVFSNQVLVSLKLYDSDGNLIMENQYDTYKGNARLIGKAENSIKVGTKGAIKDLIKNLRKLKMF
;
A
#
# COMPACT_ATOMS: atom_id res chain seq x y z
N MET A 1 -18.37 -51.12 20.98
CA MET A 1 -17.84 -50.19 19.98
C MET A 1 -18.96 -49.32 19.50
N ARG A 2 -18.90 -48.04 19.84
CA ARG A 2 -20.00 -47.06 19.70
C ARG A 2 -19.94 -46.42 18.30
N ASN A 3 -20.97 -46.72 17.48
CA ASN A 3 -21.08 -46.14 16.12
C ASN A 3 -21.13 -44.59 16.21
N MET A 4 -20.04 -43.97 15.94
CA MET A 4 -19.94 -42.52 15.84
C MET A 4 -20.55 -42.07 14.52
N ASN A 5 -21.66 -41.32 14.60
CA ASN A 5 -22.52 -40.91 13.50
C ASN A 5 -21.70 -40.20 12.38
N ARG A 6 -21.68 -40.77 11.21
CA ARG A 6 -21.01 -40.20 9.98
C ARG A 6 -21.40 -38.74 9.72
N LYS A 7 -22.61 -38.34 10.11
CA LYS A 7 -23.12 -36.96 9.99
C LYS A 7 -22.35 -35.95 10.87
N LYS A 8 -21.85 -36.39 12.06
CA LYS A 8 -21.03 -35.51 12.94
C LYS A 8 -19.62 -35.28 12.39
N PHE A 9 -19.06 -36.28 11.69
CA PHE A 9 -17.76 -36.14 11.04
C PHE A 9 -17.78 -35.18 9.83
N ILE A 10 -18.88 -35.22 9.06
CA ILE A 10 -19.07 -34.33 7.91
C ILE A 10 -19.27 -32.88 8.40
N LEU A 11 -20.02 -32.69 9.49
CA LEU A 11 -20.24 -31.35 10.06
C LEU A 11 -18.96 -30.75 10.64
N LEU A 12 -18.11 -31.57 11.26
CA LEU A 12 -16.80 -31.12 11.80
C LEU A 12 -15.80 -30.79 10.67
N GLY A 13 -15.87 -31.52 9.56
CA GLY A 13 -15.04 -31.24 8.35
C GLY A 13 -15.44 -29.93 7.65
N ILE A 14 -16.74 -29.60 7.61
CA ILE A 14 -17.23 -28.36 6.98
C ILE A 14 -16.90 -27.15 7.84
N THR A 15 -17.00 -27.25 9.19
CA THR A 15 -16.60 -26.16 10.09
C THR A 15 -15.09 -25.90 10.08
N ALA A 16 -14.26 -26.94 9.97
CA ALA A 16 -12.79 -26.79 9.83
C ALA A 16 -12.41 -26.18 8.49
N GLY A 17 -13.12 -26.48 7.39
CA GLY A 17 -12.89 -25.92 6.06
C GLY A 17 -13.23 -24.43 5.94
N LEU A 18 -14.19 -23.93 6.70
CA LEU A 18 -14.60 -22.52 6.68
C LEU A 18 -13.63 -21.57 7.41
N ILE A 19 -12.77 -22.09 8.28
CA ILE A 19 -11.77 -21.30 9.01
C ILE A 19 -10.52 -21.00 8.15
N LEU A 20 -10.31 -21.75 7.06
CA LEU A 20 -9.10 -21.63 6.23
C LEU A 20 -9.21 -20.62 5.07
N THR A 21 -10.37 -19.98 4.84
CA THR A 21 -10.54 -19.01 3.75
C THR A 21 -10.28 -17.55 4.15
N GLY A 22 -9.79 -17.31 5.35
CA GLY A 22 -9.47 -15.97 5.88
C GLY A 22 -8.02 -15.57 5.67
N CYS A 23 -7.41 -15.74 4.48
CA CYS A 23 -6.18 -15.03 4.13
C CYS A 23 -6.48 -13.55 3.80
N SER A 24 -7.04 -12.80 4.74
CA SER A 24 -6.84 -11.36 4.75
C SER A 24 -5.41 -11.11 5.22
N SER A 25 -4.61 -10.38 4.44
CA SER A 25 -3.31 -9.92 4.91
C SER A 25 -3.56 -9.06 6.14
N PHE A 26 -3.19 -9.54 7.32
CA PHE A 26 -3.47 -8.88 8.61
C PHE A 26 -2.96 -7.44 8.69
N GLY A 27 -2.03 -7.06 7.81
CA GLY A 27 -1.47 -5.72 7.71
C GLY A 27 -2.25 -4.75 6.82
N SER A 28 -3.17 -5.25 5.99
CA SER A 28 -3.88 -4.44 5.00
C SER A 28 -5.15 -3.81 5.56
N LYS A 29 -5.37 -2.54 5.23
CA LYS A 29 -6.62 -1.84 5.54
C LYS A 29 -7.01 -0.93 4.36
N LEU A 30 -8.20 -1.15 3.80
CA LEU A 30 -8.85 -0.22 2.89
C LEU A 30 -9.49 0.89 3.74
N LEU A 31 -9.08 2.14 3.55
CA LEU A 31 -9.57 3.30 4.30
C LEU A 31 -10.76 3.96 3.61
N GLY A 32 -10.73 4.01 2.28
CA GLY A 32 -11.80 4.59 1.48
C GLY A 32 -11.68 4.24 0.01
N TYR A 33 -12.77 4.34 -0.72
CA TYR A 33 -12.80 4.25 -2.19
C TYR A 33 -14.03 4.96 -2.74
N LYS A 34 -13.97 5.38 -4.01
CA LYS A 34 -15.08 6.00 -4.72
C LYS A 34 -15.94 4.89 -5.34
N PRO A 35 -17.19 4.66 -4.85
CA PRO A 35 -18.07 3.64 -5.42
C PRO A 35 -18.34 3.89 -6.90
N ASP A 36 -18.54 2.79 -7.65
CA ASP A 36 -18.91 2.80 -9.08
C ASP A 36 -17.97 3.55 -10.03
N TYR A 37 -16.80 3.97 -9.51
CA TYR A 37 -15.78 4.59 -10.32
C TYR A 37 -15.06 3.54 -11.18
N LYS A 38 -14.82 3.87 -12.44
CA LYS A 38 -14.05 3.05 -13.37
C LYS A 38 -12.78 3.80 -13.75
N LEU A 39 -11.65 3.27 -13.30
CA LEU A 39 -10.37 3.63 -13.88
C LEU A 39 -10.31 3.02 -15.28
N GLY A 40 -10.03 3.82 -16.28
CA GLY A 40 -9.71 3.31 -17.60
C GLY A 40 -8.43 2.47 -17.60
N LYS A 41 -7.95 2.12 -18.79
CA LYS A 41 -6.67 1.41 -18.92
C LYS A 41 -5.54 2.31 -18.44
N ILE A 42 -4.87 1.93 -17.36
CA ILE A 42 -3.70 2.63 -16.82
C ILE A 42 -2.48 2.27 -17.66
N LYS A 43 -1.82 3.28 -18.23
CA LYS A 43 -0.56 3.16 -18.96
C LYS A 43 0.59 3.81 -18.22
N LYS A 44 0.31 4.84 -17.43
CA LYS A 44 1.31 5.60 -16.68
C LYS A 44 0.82 5.90 -15.26
N VAL A 45 1.67 5.63 -14.29
CA VAL A 45 1.43 5.94 -12.87
C VAL A 45 2.54 6.85 -12.38
N ILE A 46 2.17 7.94 -11.73
CA ILE A 46 3.07 8.84 -11.05
C ILE A 46 3.08 8.53 -9.57
N TYR A 47 4.26 8.51 -8.97
CA TYR A 47 4.47 8.40 -7.53
C TYR A 47 5.21 9.63 -7.02
N PHE A 48 4.62 10.33 -6.06
CA PHE A 48 5.33 11.33 -5.28
C PHE A 48 6.29 10.68 -4.30
N GLN A 49 7.28 11.44 -3.80
CA GLN A 49 8.05 11.01 -2.64
C GLN A 49 7.10 10.87 -1.43
N PRO A 50 7.28 9.86 -0.57
CA PRO A 50 6.44 9.71 0.60
C PRO A 50 6.61 10.87 1.58
N ALA A 51 5.48 11.37 2.10
CA ALA A 51 5.48 12.17 3.31
C ALA A 51 5.98 11.27 4.46
N VAL A 52 7.03 11.68 5.14
CA VAL A 52 7.68 10.89 6.20
C VAL A 52 7.31 11.43 7.57
N PHE A 53 6.79 10.57 8.44
CA PHE A 53 6.46 10.94 9.80
C PHE A 53 7.23 10.04 10.82
N PRO A 54 7.84 10.59 11.86
CA PRO A 54 8.00 12.02 12.14
C PRO A 54 8.86 12.75 11.09
N GLU A 55 8.69 14.05 10.97
CA GLU A 55 9.44 14.90 10.04
C GLU A 55 10.87 15.12 10.55
N ILE A 56 11.74 14.18 10.19
CA ILE A 56 13.16 14.20 10.51
C ILE A 56 13.93 14.14 9.18
N GLU A 57 14.71 15.17 8.89
CA GLU A 57 15.38 15.30 7.59
C GLU A 57 16.32 14.12 7.28
N GLU A 58 17.02 13.60 8.28
CA GLU A 58 17.99 12.52 8.11
C GLU A 58 17.36 11.19 7.68
N ILE A 59 16.06 10.98 7.97
CA ILE A 59 15.36 9.74 7.58
C ILE A 59 14.64 9.83 6.23
N LYS A 60 14.42 11.04 5.71
CA LYS A 60 13.73 11.22 4.42
C LYS A 60 14.47 10.56 3.26
N PRO A 61 15.79 10.81 3.02
CA PRO A 61 16.50 10.21 1.88
C PRO A 61 16.50 8.68 1.88
N PRO A 62 16.86 7.97 2.98
CA PRO A 62 16.83 6.51 3.00
C PRO A 62 15.41 5.95 2.88
N THR A 63 14.38 6.67 3.38
CA THR A 63 12.98 6.29 3.23
C THR A 63 12.56 6.37 1.76
N ASN A 64 12.88 7.47 1.08
CA ASN A 64 12.57 7.66 -0.34
C ASN A 64 13.24 6.58 -1.20
N GLN A 65 14.50 6.31 -0.96
CA GLN A 65 15.24 5.27 -1.68
C GLN A 65 14.60 3.88 -1.50
N ALA A 66 14.28 3.51 -0.26
CA ALA A 66 13.66 2.23 0.05
C ALA A 66 12.25 2.12 -0.55
N PHE A 67 11.47 3.21 -0.49
CA PHE A 67 10.14 3.30 -1.06
C PHE A 67 10.17 3.08 -2.58
N PHE A 68 10.95 3.87 -3.31
CA PHE A 68 11.02 3.78 -4.77
C PHE A 68 11.64 2.47 -5.27
N SER A 69 12.64 1.93 -4.55
CA SER A 69 13.14 0.57 -4.83
C SER A 69 12.01 -0.45 -4.77
N ALA A 70 11.16 -0.37 -3.74
CA ALA A 70 10.03 -1.29 -3.59
C ALA A 70 8.91 -1.06 -4.62
N VAL A 71 8.66 0.20 -5.01
CA VAL A 71 7.74 0.54 -6.12
C VAL A 71 8.21 -0.13 -7.40
N THR A 72 9.48 0.06 -7.77
CA THR A 72 10.07 -0.53 -8.98
C THR A 72 9.95 -2.06 -8.98
N ASP A 73 10.36 -2.70 -7.88
CA ASP A 73 10.26 -4.16 -7.72
C ASP A 73 8.83 -4.65 -7.84
N GLN A 74 7.88 -3.98 -7.19
CA GLN A 74 6.49 -4.42 -7.15
C GLN A 74 5.80 -4.18 -8.49
N MET A 75 6.04 -3.03 -9.12
CA MET A 75 5.43 -2.69 -10.40
C MET A 75 5.96 -3.57 -11.54
N SER A 76 7.21 -4.02 -11.50
CA SER A 76 7.76 -4.96 -12.48
C SER A 76 6.98 -6.28 -12.55
N LEU A 77 6.31 -6.68 -11.46
CA LEU A 77 5.48 -7.90 -11.42
C LEU A 77 4.12 -7.74 -12.14
N TYR A 78 3.66 -6.50 -12.32
CA TYR A 78 2.34 -6.22 -12.91
C TYR A 78 2.43 -5.63 -14.31
N SER A 79 3.61 -5.28 -14.77
CA SER A 79 3.75 -4.39 -15.90
C SER A 79 4.46 -4.99 -17.10
N GLY A 80 3.71 -5.61 -17.98
CA GLY A 80 4.17 -5.55 -19.37
C GLY A 80 4.01 -4.16 -20.01
N ASN A 81 3.15 -3.24 -19.48
CA ASN A 81 2.71 -2.04 -20.19
C ASN A 81 2.48 -0.78 -19.31
N ILE A 82 2.80 -0.79 -18.03
CA ILE A 82 2.60 0.37 -17.15
C ILE A 82 3.94 1.06 -16.90
N LYS A 83 4.06 2.32 -17.33
CA LYS A 83 5.23 3.17 -17.01
C LYS A 83 5.06 3.76 -15.61
N THR A 84 6.09 3.72 -14.80
CA THR A 84 6.16 4.42 -13.52
C THR A 84 7.02 5.66 -13.64
N VAL A 85 6.53 6.79 -13.13
CA VAL A 85 7.28 8.04 -13.03
C VAL A 85 7.42 8.38 -11.55
N GLN A 86 8.64 8.68 -11.14
CA GLN A 86 8.95 9.11 -9.79
C GLN A 86 9.08 10.63 -9.79
N MET A 87 8.42 11.30 -8.85
CA MET A 87 8.56 12.73 -8.63
C MET A 87 9.65 12.99 -7.59
N ASP A 88 10.41 14.05 -7.78
CA ASP A 88 11.45 14.47 -6.85
C ASP A 88 10.91 15.33 -5.69
N SER A 89 9.58 15.47 -5.61
CA SER A 89 8.89 16.22 -4.57
C SER A 89 7.96 15.32 -3.77
N SER A 90 7.78 15.62 -2.48
CA SER A 90 6.73 15.06 -1.64
C SER A 90 5.51 15.99 -1.67
N MET A 91 4.35 15.42 -1.34
CA MET A 91 3.11 16.15 -1.16
C MET A 91 2.59 15.92 0.26
N ASP A 92 1.95 16.95 0.84
CA ASP A 92 1.26 16.77 2.12
C ASP A 92 0.16 15.72 1.96
N TYR A 93 0.31 14.61 2.67
CA TYR A 93 -0.63 13.50 2.57
C TYR A 93 -1.99 13.84 3.18
N ASP A 94 -2.01 14.63 4.24
CA ASP A 94 -3.22 14.93 4.99
C ASP A 94 -3.97 16.13 4.35
N ASN A 95 -3.25 17.00 3.61
CA ASN A 95 -3.81 18.13 2.89
C ASN A 95 -3.29 18.16 1.44
N VAL A 96 -3.82 17.26 0.60
CA VAL A 96 -3.37 17.10 -0.79
C VAL A 96 -3.80 18.27 -1.65
N ASP A 97 -2.87 18.88 -2.37
CA ASP A 97 -3.15 19.89 -3.39
C ASP A 97 -3.71 19.24 -4.66
N ILE A 98 -5.03 19.34 -4.80
CA ILE A 98 -5.77 18.72 -5.91
C ILE A 98 -5.46 19.41 -7.25
N GLU A 99 -5.24 20.71 -7.25
CA GLU A 99 -4.92 21.43 -8.50
C GLU A 99 -3.53 21.00 -9.00
N TYR A 100 -2.58 20.82 -8.09
CA TYR A 100 -1.27 20.28 -8.46
C TYR A 100 -1.35 18.83 -8.94
N ILE A 101 -2.22 17.98 -8.36
CA ILE A 101 -2.49 16.63 -8.88
C ILE A 101 -2.94 16.67 -10.33
N LYS A 102 -3.90 17.56 -10.66
CA LYS A 102 -4.41 17.74 -12.03
C LYS A 102 -3.32 18.22 -12.99
N GLU A 103 -2.53 19.19 -12.56
CA GLU A 103 -1.43 19.72 -13.34
C GLU A 103 -0.41 18.64 -13.67
N VAL A 104 0.06 17.91 -12.64
CA VAL A 104 1.03 16.82 -12.79
C VAL A 104 0.46 15.70 -13.68
N GLY A 105 -0.80 15.33 -13.47
CA GLY A 105 -1.48 14.32 -14.29
C GLY A 105 -1.50 14.68 -15.77
N LYS A 106 -1.92 15.93 -16.09
CA LYS A 106 -1.99 16.43 -17.46
C LYS A 106 -0.62 16.57 -18.12
N ASN A 107 0.33 17.23 -17.43
CA ASN A 107 1.66 17.48 -17.97
C ASN A 107 2.44 16.18 -18.28
N ASN A 108 2.12 15.12 -17.56
CA ASN A 108 2.77 13.83 -17.75
C ASN A 108 1.93 12.82 -18.54
N ASN A 109 0.71 13.15 -18.94
CA ASN A 109 -0.25 12.21 -19.54
C ASN A 109 -0.37 10.93 -18.70
N ALA A 110 -0.61 11.08 -17.41
CA ALA A 110 -0.72 9.98 -16.47
C ALA A 110 -2.18 9.75 -16.08
N GLU A 111 -2.61 8.51 -16.06
CA GLU A 111 -3.98 8.12 -15.69
C GLU A 111 -4.13 7.92 -14.18
N ALA A 112 -3.00 7.71 -13.46
CA ALA A 112 -3.02 7.44 -12.04
C ALA A 112 -1.88 8.17 -11.34
N ILE A 113 -2.18 8.79 -10.20
CA ILE A 113 -1.24 9.51 -9.37
C ILE A 113 -1.32 8.98 -7.94
N ILE A 114 -0.20 8.62 -7.36
CA ILE A 114 -0.11 8.09 -6.01
C ILE A 114 0.61 9.08 -5.11
N VAL A 115 -0.08 9.46 -4.04
CA VAL A 115 0.45 10.25 -2.93
C VAL A 115 0.71 9.29 -1.76
N PRO A 116 1.97 9.03 -1.39
CA PRO A 116 2.30 8.09 -0.34
C PRO A 116 2.64 8.79 0.98
N LYS A 117 2.47 8.04 2.10
CA LYS A 117 2.95 8.42 3.44
C LYS A 117 3.61 7.22 4.10
N VAL A 118 4.76 7.44 4.73
CA VAL A 118 5.46 6.46 5.55
C VAL A 118 5.52 6.98 6.99
N LYS A 119 4.83 6.29 7.90
CA LYS A 119 4.83 6.60 9.33
C LYS A 119 5.59 5.55 10.10
N TYR A 120 6.59 5.97 10.87
CA TYR A 120 7.31 5.11 11.81
C TYR A 120 6.57 5.04 13.14
N PHE A 121 6.44 3.83 13.73
CA PHE A 121 5.69 3.64 14.99
C PHE A 121 6.45 4.06 16.25
N LYS A 122 7.77 3.89 16.25
CA LYS A 122 8.62 4.31 17.37
C LYS A 122 9.83 5.06 16.82
N VAL A 123 10.00 6.25 17.30
CA VAL A 123 11.26 6.97 17.23
C VAL A 123 11.84 6.87 18.63
N GLY A 124 12.98 6.24 18.78
CA GLY A 124 13.61 6.07 20.09
C GLY A 124 14.04 7.40 20.69
N ILE A 125 14.21 7.43 22.02
CA ILE A 125 14.87 8.54 22.71
C ILE A 125 16.35 8.41 22.39
N GLY A 126 16.82 9.21 21.45
CA GLY A 126 18.21 9.23 20.99
C GLY A 126 18.32 9.19 19.47
N LYS A 127 19.44 9.69 18.97
CA LYS A 127 19.67 10.03 17.55
C LYS A 127 19.54 8.87 16.56
N TYR A 128 19.34 7.61 17.01
CA TYR A 128 19.51 6.43 16.16
C TYR A 128 18.59 5.23 16.42
N VAL A 129 17.56 5.33 17.24
CA VAL A 129 16.66 4.21 17.49
C VAL A 129 15.38 4.38 16.69
N PHE A 130 15.40 3.94 15.44
CA PHE A 130 14.20 3.84 14.62
C PHE A 130 13.50 2.50 14.85
N SER A 131 12.18 2.52 14.95
CA SER A 131 11.39 1.31 14.96
C SER A 131 11.55 0.59 13.62
N ASN A 132 11.70 -0.73 13.69
CA ASN A 132 11.64 -1.59 12.51
C ASN A 132 10.22 -1.74 11.95
N GLN A 133 9.28 -0.93 12.41
CA GLN A 133 7.87 -1.01 12.04
C GLN A 133 7.41 0.28 11.42
N VAL A 134 6.77 0.16 10.27
CA VAL A 134 6.23 1.29 9.53
C VAL A 134 4.79 1.02 9.10
N LEU A 135 4.06 2.10 8.97
CA LEU A 135 2.76 2.15 8.32
C LEU A 135 2.94 2.86 6.99
N VAL A 136 2.65 2.17 5.90
CA VAL A 136 2.66 2.76 4.56
C VAL A 136 1.22 2.98 4.11
N SER A 137 0.89 4.23 3.81
CA SER A 137 -0.42 4.63 3.30
C SER A 137 -0.29 5.16 1.89
N LEU A 138 -1.25 4.85 1.03
CA LEU A 138 -1.30 5.28 -0.36
C LEU A 138 -2.67 5.88 -0.66
N LYS A 139 -2.69 7.10 -1.19
CA LYS A 139 -3.86 7.70 -1.85
C LYS A 139 -3.67 7.61 -3.35
N LEU A 140 -4.64 7.03 -4.05
CA LEU A 140 -4.70 6.95 -5.50
C LEU A 140 -5.68 7.99 -6.03
N TYR A 141 -5.19 8.84 -6.91
CA TYR A 141 -5.97 9.84 -7.64
C TYR A 141 -5.98 9.53 -9.14
N ASP A 142 -7.01 9.98 -9.84
CA ASP A 142 -6.99 10.11 -11.30
C ASP A 142 -6.37 11.45 -11.74
N SER A 143 -6.26 11.65 -13.06
CA SER A 143 -5.76 12.89 -13.66
C SER A 143 -6.69 14.10 -13.45
N ASP A 144 -7.93 13.88 -13.05
CA ASP A 144 -8.90 14.94 -12.75
C ASP A 144 -8.92 15.32 -11.26
N GLY A 145 -8.01 14.74 -10.46
CA GLY A 145 -7.88 14.99 -9.03
C GLY A 145 -8.92 14.28 -8.16
N ASN A 146 -9.66 13.32 -8.71
CA ASN A 146 -10.57 12.53 -7.89
C ASN A 146 -9.79 11.50 -7.07
N LEU A 147 -10.03 11.46 -5.76
CA LEU A 147 -9.55 10.37 -4.91
C LEU A 147 -10.34 9.10 -5.21
N ILE A 148 -9.65 8.11 -5.77
CA ILE A 148 -10.24 6.83 -6.17
C ILE A 148 -10.22 5.83 -5.03
N MET A 149 -9.07 5.74 -4.35
CA MET A 149 -8.86 4.76 -3.28
C MET A 149 -7.80 5.23 -2.30
N GLU A 150 -8.01 4.90 -1.05
CA GLU A 150 -7.01 5.06 0.00
C GLU A 150 -6.83 3.73 0.73
N ASN A 151 -5.61 3.24 0.79
CA ASN A 151 -5.28 2.04 1.53
C ASN A 151 -4.04 2.23 2.40
N GLN A 152 -3.86 1.27 3.31
CA GLN A 152 -2.82 1.32 4.31
C GLN A 152 -2.28 -0.10 4.55
N TYR A 153 -0.98 -0.22 4.75
CA TYR A 153 -0.32 -1.46 5.13
C TYR A 153 0.53 -1.26 6.38
N ASP A 154 0.21 -2.03 7.41
CA ASP A 154 0.88 -2.02 8.70
C ASP A 154 1.83 -3.21 8.79
N THR A 155 3.14 -2.97 8.82
CA THR A 155 4.15 -4.04 8.87
C THR A 155 4.16 -4.78 10.20
N TYR A 156 3.66 -4.19 11.27
CA TYR A 156 3.54 -4.86 12.58
C TYR A 156 2.44 -5.92 12.55
N LYS A 157 1.26 -5.57 12.04
CA LYS A 157 0.12 -6.48 11.95
C LYS A 157 0.34 -7.55 10.88
N GLY A 158 1.13 -7.25 9.85
CA GLY A 158 1.45 -8.18 8.77
C GLY A 158 2.41 -9.31 9.13
N ASN A 159 2.72 -9.53 10.43
CA ASN A 159 3.70 -10.51 10.92
C ASN A 159 5.13 -10.32 10.41
N ALA A 160 5.42 -9.20 9.78
CA ALA A 160 6.77 -8.85 9.41
C ALA A 160 7.53 -8.36 10.67
N ARG A 161 7.75 -9.25 11.64
CA ARG A 161 8.75 -9.03 12.69
C ARG A 161 10.13 -9.09 12.06
N LEU A 162 10.44 -8.11 11.28
CA LEU A 162 11.75 -7.98 10.67
C LEU A 162 12.72 -7.59 11.77
N ILE A 163 13.49 -8.57 12.22
CA ILE A 163 14.76 -8.31 12.86
C ILE A 163 15.63 -7.76 11.74
N GLY A 164 15.71 -6.41 11.62
CA GLY A 164 16.43 -5.84 10.50
C GLY A 164 16.35 -4.31 10.46
N LYS A 165 16.96 -3.75 9.45
CA LYS A 165 17.00 -2.30 9.20
C LYS A 165 15.61 -1.78 8.84
N ALA A 166 15.30 -0.53 9.20
CA ALA A 166 14.07 0.18 8.86
C ALA A 166 13.77 0.13 7.34
N GLU A 167 14.81 0.13 6.51
CA GLU A 167 14.74 -0.03 5.06
C GLU A 167 13.93 -1.26 4.63
N ASN A 168 14.16 -2.42 5.25
CA ASN A 168 13.42 -3.64 4.93
C ASN A 168 11.93 -3.51 5.26
N SER A 169 11.60 -2.86 6.37
CA SER A 169 10.19 -2.62 6.75
C SER A 169 9.49 -1.69 5.78
N ILE A 170 10.18 -0.65 5.30
CA ILE A 170 9.65 0.24 4.27
C ILE A 170 9.40 -0.55 2.98
N LYS A 171 10.36 -1.35 2.52
CA LYS A 171 10.21 -2.19 1.33
C LYS A 171 9.03 -3.16 1.45
N VAL A 172 8.91 -3.86 2.58
CA VAL A 172 7.79 -4.79 2.83
C VAL A 172 6.46 -4.04 2.89
N GLY A 173 6.41 -2.92 3.62
CA GLY A 173 5.22 -2.08 3.75
C GLY A 173 4.76 -1.53 2.40
N THR A 174 5.68 -1.02 1.61
CA THR A 174 5.40 -0.47 0.27
C THR A 174 4.89 -1.56 -0.69
N LYS A 175 5.59 -2.70 -0.77
CA LYS A 175 5.15 -3.83 -1.60
C LYS A 175 3.77 -4.34 -1.18
N GLY A 176 3.53 -4.44 0.13
CA GLY A 176 2.23 -4.81 0.68
C GLY A 176 1.13 -3.82 0.31
N ALA A 177 1.37 -2.52 0.51
CA ALA A 177 0.41 -1.47 0.19
C ALA A 177 0.04 -1.45 -1.31
N ILE A 178 1.02 -1.56 -2.22
CA ILE A 178 0.78 -1.61 -3.67
C ILE A 178 0.02 -2.87 -4.06
N LYS A 179 0.42 -4.03 -3.54
CA LYS A 179 -0.26 -5.31 -3.80
C LYS A 179 -1.74 -5.24 -3.39
N ASP A 180 -2.01 -4.69 -2.22
CA ASP A 180 -3.37 -4.57 -1.69
C ASP A 180 -4.19 -3.52 -2.45
N LEU A 181 -3.58 -2.41 -2.86
CA LEU A 181 -4.21 -1.42 -3.73
C LEU A 181 -4.70 -2.08 -5.02
N ILE A 182 -3.83 -2.80 -5.73
CA ILE A 182 -4.16 -3.48 -6.98
C ILE A 182 -5.22 -4.57 -6.76
N LYS A 183 -5.10 -5.35 -5.68
CA LYS A 183 -6.09 -6.38 -5.31
C LYS A 183 -7.47 -5.77 -5.08
N ASN A 184 -7.55 -4.65 -4.37
CA ASN A 184 -8.81 -3.96 -4.10
C ASN A 184 -9.42 -3.35 -5.36
N LEU A 185 -8.62 -2.72 -6.23
CA LEU A 185 -9.07 -2.20 -7.52
C LEU A 185 -9.70 -3.30 -8.38
N ARG A 186 -9.07 -4.48 -8.44
CA ARG A 186 -9.60 -5.65 -9.17
C ARG A 186 -10.88 -6.20 -8.53
N LYS A 187 -10.88 -6.35 -7.19
CA LYS A 187 -12.06 -6.85 -6.44
C LYS A 187 -13.28 -5.97 -6.65
N LEU A 188 -13.08 -4.66 -6.69
CA LEU A 188 -14.13 -3.66 -6.89
C LEU A 188 -14.44 -3.42 -8.38
N LYS A 189 -13.80 -4.15 -9.29
CA LYS A 189 -13.96 -4.02 -10.74
C LYS A 189 -13.72 -2.59 -11.25
N MET A 190 -12.79 -1.87 -10.61
CA MET A 190 -12.43 -0.49 -10.96
C MET A 190 -11.35 -0.44 -12.04
N PHE A 191 -10.66 -1.58 -12.25
CA PHE A 191 -9.51 -1.71 -13.14
C PHE A 191 -9.55 -3.08 -13.84
#